data_97d4aedef8c87c8823acfad8c959cf5a
#
_entry.id   97d4aedef8c87c8823acfad8c959cf5a
#
_cell.length_a   1.000
_cell.length_b   1.000
_cell.length_c   1.000
_cell.angle_alpha   90.00
_cell.angle_beta   90.00
_cell.angle_gamma   90.00
#
_symmetry.space_group_name_H-M   'P 1'
#
loop_
_entity.id
_entity.type
_entity.pdbx_description
1 polymer ?
#
loop_
_entity_poly.entity_id
_entity_poly.type
_entity_poly.pdbx_seq_one_letter_code
_entity_poly.pdbx_strand_id
1 'polypeptide(L)'
;MAVQKNVIKGILAGTFALMLSGCVTVPDAIKGSSPTPQQDLVRVMSAPQLYVGQEARFGGKVVAVQNQQGKTRLEIATVPLDSGARPTLGEPSRGRIYADMNGFLDPVDFRGQLVTVVGPITGAVDGKIGNTPYKFMVMQVTGYKRWHLTQQVIMPPQPIDPWFYGGRGWPYGYGGWGWYNPGPARVQTVVTESLLVFKEKETAAGPLFLHSYGKDKNK
;
A
#
# COMPACT_ATOMS: atom_id res chain seq x y z
N MET A 1 44.40 -13.52 -29.04
CA MET A 1 44.21 -13.07 -27.63
C MET A 1 43.35 -11.82 -27.43
N ALA A 2 43.33 -10.83 -28.32
CA ALA A 2 42.53 -9.60 -28.17
C ALA A 2 40.99 -9.82 -28.29
N VAL A 3 40.57 -10.68 -29.23
CA VAL A 3 39.14 -10.97 -29.48
C VAL A 3 38.48 -11.64 -28.24
N GLN A 4 39.19 -12.54 -27.60
CA GLN A 4 38.69 -13.26 -26.41
C GLN A 4 38.47 -12.33 -25.19
N LYS A 5 39.33 -11.33 -25.00
CA LYS A 5 39.17 -10.30 -23.95
C LYS A 5 37.96 -9.41 -24.18
N ASN A 6 37.61 -9.10 -25.43
CA ASN A 6 36.44 -8.25 -25.74
C ASN A 6 35.12 -9.02 -25.59
N VAL A 7 35.12 -10.32 -25.93
CA VAL A 7 33.95 -11.19 -25.70
C VAL A 7 33.64 -11.34 -24.22
N ILE A 8 34.66 -11.54 -23.38
CA ILE A 8 34.49 -11.64 -21.89
C ILE A 8 33.97 -10.34 -21.30
N LYS A 9 34.46 -9.17 -21.75
CA LYS A 9 33.97 -7.86 -21.32
C LYS A 9 32.51 -7.63 -21.72
N GLY A 10 32.10 -8.06 -22.92
CA GLY A 10 30.73 -7.97 -23.39
C GLY A 10 29.77 -8.86 -22.57
N ILE A 11 30.19 -10.08 -22.23
CA ILE A 11 29.41 -10.99 -21.39
C ILE A 11 29.27 -10.43 -19.96
N LEU A 12 30.35 -9.90 -19.38
CA LEU A 12 30.32 -9.32 -18.04
C LEU A 12 29.41 -8.09 -17.96
N ALA A 13 29.45 -7.21 -18.98
CA ALA A 13 28.57 -6.04 -19.06
C ALA A 13 27.09 -6.42 -19.24
N GLY A 14 26.81 -7.44 -20.07
CA GLY A 14 25.46 -7.97 -20.28
C GLY A 14 24.89 -8.62 -19.02
N THR A 15 25.69 -9.34 -18.25
CA THR A 15 25.25 -9.98 -16.99
C THR A 15 24.97 -8.94 -15.91
N PHE A 16 25.74 -7.86 -15.87
CA PHE A 16 25.52 -6.77 -14.90
C PHE A 16 24.23 -5.99 -15.18
N ALA A 17 23.86 -5.81 -16.46
CA ALA A 17 22.63 -5.12 -16.85
C ALA A 17 21.35 -5.89 -16.48
N LEU A 18 21.41 -7.22 -16.37
CA LEU A 18 20.27 -8.08 -15.97
C LEU A 18 19.98 -8.04 -14.47
N MET A 19 20.89 -7.53 -13.64
CA MET A 19 20.72 -7.45 -12.19
C MET A 19 19.97 -6.19 -11.72
N LEU A 20 19.59 -5.28 -12.62
CA LEU A 20 18.88 -4.04 -12.30
C LEU A 20 17.36 -4.13 -12.39
N SER A 21 16.78 -5.34 -12.47
CA SER A 21 15.32 -5.50 -12.35
C SER A 21 14.90 -5.22 -10.90
N GLY A 22 14.47 -4.00 -10.64
CA GLY A 22 13.91 -3.61 -9.33
C GLY A 22 12.65 -4.42 -9.04
N CYS A 23 12.76 -5.41 -8.16
CA CYS A 23 11.59 -6.14 -7.66
C CYS A 23 10.76 -5.20 -6.79
N VAL A 24 9.48 -5.05 -7.11
CA VAL A 24 8.50 -4.43 -6.21
C VAL A 24 8.37 -5.37 -5.00
N THR A 25 8.80 -4.89 -3.83
CA THR A 25 8.72 -5.67 -2.60
C THR A 25 7.46 -5.33 -1.81
N VAL A 26 6.84 -6.35 -1.22
CA VAL A 26 5.75 -6.17 -0.29
C VAL A 26 6.29 -5.58 1.01
N PRO A 27 5.68 -4.52 1.58
CA PRO A 27 6.09 -3.96 2.86
C PRO A 27 6.13 -5.00 3.98
N ASP A 28 7.14 -4.93 4.86
CA ASP A 28 7.34 -5.93 5.93
C ASP A 28 6.14 -6.04 6.87
N ALA A 29 5.45 -4.93 7.14
CA ALA A 29 4.26 -4.91 7.99
C ALA A 29 3.11 -5.81 7.50
N ILE A 30 3.07 -6.15 6.20
CA ILE A 30 2.02 -6.96 5.58
C ILE A 30 2.59 -8.14 4.81
N LYS A 31 3.87 -8.45 4.99
CA LYS A 31 4.53 -9.55 4.32
C LYS A 31 3.98 -10.90 4.78
N GLY A 32 3.70 -11.02 6.09
CA GLY A 32 3.28 -12.26 6.70
C GLY A 32 4.40 -13.27 6.85
N SER A 33 4.07 -14.46 7.30
CA SER A 33 4.99 -15.59 7.49
C SER A 33 4.98 -16.55 6.30
N SER A 34 3.85 -16.63 5.58
CA SER A 34 3.72 -17.48 4.39
C SER A 34 4.33 -16.80 3.16
N PRO A 35 5.12 -17.51 2.34
CA PRO A 35 5.63 -16.97 1.08
C PRO A 35 4.51 -16.67 0.08
N THR A 36 3.38 -17.38 0.18
CA THR A 36 2.22 -17.24 -0.71
C THR A 36 0.91 -17.17 0.09
N PRO A 37 0.63 -16.04 0.78
CA PRO A 37 -0.62 -15.88 1.49
C PRO A 37 -1.81 -15.96 0.53
N GLN A 38 -2.94 -16.50 0.99
CA GLN A 38 -4.16 -16.56 0.18
C GLN A 38 -4.69 -15.15 -0.13
N GLN A 39 -5.06 -14.89 -1.38
CA GLN A 39 -5.57 -13.60 -1.85
C GLN A 39 -6.90 -13.71 -2.64
N ASP A 40 -7.37 -14.93 -2.89
CA ASP A 40 -8.62 -15.15 -3.59
C ASP A 40 -9.77 -15.34 -2.60
N LEU A 41 -10.49 -14.26 -2.32
CA LEU A 41 -11.64 -14.29 -1.40
C LEU A 41 -12.78 -15.16 -1.94
N VAL A 42 -13.02 -15.16 -3.25
CA VAL A 42 -14.11 -15.94 -3.86
C VAL A 42 -13.87 -17.42 -3.63
N ARG A 43 -12.64 -17.85 -3.82
CA ARG A 43 -12.22 -19.22 -3.56
C ARG A 43 -12.37 -19.60 -2.08
N VAL A 44 -11.95 -18.73 -1.16
CA VAL A 44 -12.09 -18.96 0.28
C VAL A 44 -13.57 -19.07 0.65
N MET A 45 -14.42 -18.18 0.12
CA MET A 45 -15.84 -18.17 0.45
C MET A 45 -16.64 -19.34 -0.11
N SER A 46 -16.11 -20.06 -1.11
CA SER A 46 -16.74 -21.31 -1.60
C SER A 46 -16.68 -22.45 -0.60
N ALA A 47 -15.63 -22.51 0.24
CA ALA A 47 -15.43 -23.55 1.26
C ALA A 47 -14.60 -22.98 2.45
N PRO A 48 -15.14 -22.06 3.27
CA PRO A 48 -14.35 -21.33 4.27
C PRO A 48 -13.64 -22.24 5.29
N GLN A 49 -14.24 -23.36 5.62
CA GLN A 49 -13.71 -24.32 6.60
C GLN A 49 -12.36 -24.92 6.18
N LEU A 50 -12.13 -25.06 4.88
CA LEU A 50 -10.86 -25.61 4.35
C LEU A 50 -9.69 -24.62 4.49
N TYR A 51 -9.99 -23.36 4.73
CA TYR A 51 -8.99 -22.29 4.80
C TYR A 51 -8.73 -21.79 6.22
N VAL A 52 -9.44 -22.31 7.22
CA VAL A 52 -9.20 -21.96 8.62
C VAL A 52 -7.76 -22.26 9.02
N GLY A 53 -7.07 -21.28 9.62
CA GLY A 53 -5.65 -21.35 9.97
C GLY A 53 -4.69 -20.99 8.85
N GLN A 54 -5.15 -20.94 7.59
CA GLN A 54 -4.29 -20.52 6.48
C GLN A 54 -4.07 -19.00 6.54
N GLU A 55 -2.83 -18.57 6.35
CA GLU A 55 -2.51 -17.15 6.24
C GLU A 55 -3.04 -16.57 4.95
N ALA A 56 -3.71 -15.43 5.05
CA ALA A 56 -4.29 -14.70 3.95
C ALA A 56 -3.84 -13.24 3.97
N ARG A 57 -3.83 -12.62 2.79
CA ARG A 57 -3.58 -11.19 2.62
C ARG A 57 -4.70 -10.61 1.76
N PHE A 58 -5.47 -9.70 2.35
CA PHE A 58 -6.55 -8.99 1.68
C PHE A 58 -6.41 -7.50 1.89
N GLY A 59 -6.93 -6.72 0.96
CA GLY A 59 -6.96 -5.28 1.10
C GLY A 59 -8.11 -4.65 0.34
N GLY A 60 -8.40 -3.42 0.68
CA GLY A 60 -9.49 -2.67 0.12
C GLY A 60 -9.87 -1.48 0.99
N LYS A 61 -11.09 -0.98 0.79
CA LYS A 61 -11.61 0.17 1.54
C LYS A 61 -12.25 -0.27 2.84
N VAL A 62 -11.88 0.37 3.95
CA VAL A 62 -12.53 0.17 5.25
C VAL A 62 -13.92 0.80 5.21
N VAL A 63 -14.95 -0.02 5.36
CA VAL A 63 -16.36 0.39 5.34
C VAL A 63 -16.84 0.74 6.74
N ALA A 64 -16.45 -0.06 7.74
CA ALA A 64 -16.82 0.16 9.13
C ALA A 64 -15.67 -0.22 10.06
N VAL A 65 -15.65 0.42 11.23
CA VAL A 65 -14.74 0.14 12.34
C VAL A 65 -15.60 -0.06 13.59
N GLN A 66 -15.42 -1.20 14.23
CA GLN A 66 -16.15 -1.58 15.45
C GLN A 66 -15.14 -1.87 16.55
N ASN A 67 -15.12 -1.01 17.56
CA ASN A 67 -14.27 -1.21 18.73
C ASN A 67 -15.04 -1.97 19.82
N GLN A 68 -14.43 -3.01 20.32
CA GLN A 68 -14.89 -3.80 21.45
C GLN A 68 -13.79 -3.78 22.52
N GLN A 69 -14.07 -4.33 23.70
CA GLN A 69 -13.09 -4.34 24.79
C GLN A 69 -11.77 -5.02 24.35
N GLY A 70 -10.71 -4.21 24.17
CA GLY A 70 -9.38 -4.66 23.81
C GLY A 70 -9.19 -5.15 22.37
N LYS A 71 -10.20 -5.03 21.50
CA LYS A 71 -10.17 -5.47 20.12
C LYS A 71 -10.86 -4.48 19.18
N THR A 72 -10.39 -4.44 17.94
CA THR A 72 -11.03 -3.69 16.86
C THR A 72 -11.36 -4.63 15.71
N ARG A 73 -12.58 -4.56 15.20
CA ARG A 73 -13.01 -5.22 13.97
C ARG A 73 -13.14 -4.20 12.86
N LEU A 74 -12.40 -4.40 11.77
CA LEU A 74 -12.57 -3.67 10.54
C LEU A 74 -13.44 -4.45 9.56
N GLU A 75 -14.45 -3.80 8.99
CA GLU A 75 -15.15 -4.30 7.81
C GLU A 75 -14.46 -3.73 6.57
N ILE A 76 -13.96 -4.60 5.71
CA ILE A 76 -13.18 -4.22 4.53
C ILE A 76 -13.89 -4.71 3.27
N ALA A 77 -14.22 -3.79 2.36
CA ALA A 77 -14.63 -4.12 1.00
C ALA A 77 -13.34 -4.41 0.19
N THR A 78 -13.09 -5.68 -0.08
CA THR A 78 -11.84 -6.14 -0.69
C THR A 78 -11.81 -5.88 -2.18
N VAL A 79 -10.62 -5.54 -2.69
CA VAL A 79 -10.32 -5.42 -4.12
C VAL A 79 -9.04 -6.22 -4.42
N PRO A 80 -8.73 -6.51 -5.70
CA PRO A 80 -7.45 -7.10 -6.06
C PRO A 80 -6.27 -6.29 -5.53
N LEU A 81 -5.18 -6.96 -5.20
CA LEU A 81 -3.92 -6.35 -4.80
C LEU A 81 -2.93 -6.39 -5.96
N ASP A 82 -2.11 -5.35 -6.07
CA ASP A 82 -0.97 -5.35 -6.99
C ASP A 82 0.22 -6.15 -6.43
N SER A 83 1.34 -6.20 -7.16
CA SER A 83 2.56 -6.89 -6.75
C SER A 83 3.19 -6.34 -5.47
N GLY A 84 2.91 -5.10 -5.11
CA GLY A 84 3.31 -4.46 -3.84
C GLY A 84 2.28 -4.63 -2.72
N ALA A 85 1.27 -5.47 -2.94
CA ALA A 85 0.14 -5.68 -2.03
C ALA A 85 -0.70 -4.42 -1.75
N ARG A 86 -0.74 -3.48 -2.71
CA ARG A 86 -1.58 -2.28 -2.65
C ARG A 86 -2.96 -2.58 -3.24
N PRO A 87 -4.04 -2.08 -2.65
CA PRO A 87 -5.38 -2.19 -3.24
C PRO A 87 -5.45 -1.48 -4.60
N THR A 88 -5.91 -2.19 -5.63
CA THR A 88 -6.04 -1.63 -6.97
C THR A 88 -7.27 -0.73 -7.06
N LEU A 89 -7.07 0.49 -7.54
CA LEU A 89 -8.15 1.47 -7.69
C LEU A 89 -9.01 1.17 -8.92
N GLY A 90 -10.31 1.48 -8.80
CA GLY A 90 -11.25 1.31 -9.91
C GLY A 90 -11.75 -0.12 -10.13
N GLU A 91 -11.19 -1.10 -9.43
CA GLU A 91 -11.66 -2.48 -9.48
C GLU A 91 -12.91 -2.69 -8.62
N PRO A 92 -13.84 -3.53 -9.08
CA PRO A 92 -15.02 -3.88 -8.31
C PRO A 92 -14.62 -4.68 -7.06
N SER A 93 -15.41 -4.51 -5.98
CA SER A 93 -15.20 -5.30 -4.77
C SER A 93 -15.39 -6.80 -5.03
N ARG A 94 -14.48 -7.61 -4.51
CA ARG A 94 -14.54 -9.08 -4.54
C ARG A 94 -15.36 -9.66 -3.40
N GLY A 95 -15.84 -8.81 -2.49
CA GLY A 95 -16.61 -9.17 -1.32
C GLY A 95 -16.16 -8.42 -0.08
N ARG A 96 -16.78 -8.72 1.05
CA ARG A 96 -16.43 -8.10 2.34
C ARG A 96 -15.89 -9.11 3.32
N ILE A 97 -14.94 -8.66 4.14
CA ILE A 97 -14.34 -9.44 5.20
C ILE A 97 -14.42 -8.68 6.53
N TYR A 98 -14.34 -9.42 7.62
CA TYR A 98 -14.02 -8.91 8.94
C TYR A 98 -12.57 -9.20 9.27
N ALA A 99 -11.84 -8.17 9.60
CA ALA A 99 -10.45 -8.23 10.03
C ALA A 99 -10.38 -7.84 11.51
N ASP A 100 -10.19 -8.85 12.37
CA ASP A 100 -10.12 -8.68 13.80
C ASP A 100 -8.68 -8.46 14.23
N MET A 101 -8.43 -7.42 15.01
CA MET A 101 -7.10 -7.11 15.52
C MET A 101 -7.14 -6.77 17.00
N ASN A 102 -6.05 -7.01 17.69
CA ASN A 102 -5.90 -6.63 19.08
C ASN A 102 -5.60 -5.13 19.20
N GLY A 103 -6.11 -4.51 20.24
CA GLY A 103 -5.92 -3.09 20.49
C GLY A 103 -7.04 -2.22 19.91
N PHE A 104 -6.87 -0.92 20.12
CA PHE A 104 -7.80 0.12 19.68
C PHE A 104 -7.30 0.79 18.42
N LEU A 105 -8.16 0.91 17.43
CA LEU A 105 -7.96 1.75 16.26
C LEU A 105 -9.00 2.85 16.22
N ASP A 106 -8.56 4.08 16.00
CA ASP A 106 -9.49 5.21 15.91
C ASP A 106 -10.31 5.11 14.60
N PRO A 107 -11.66 5.07 14.71
CA PRO A 107 -12.51 5.04 13.52
C PRO A 107 -12.31 6.23 12.57
N VAL A 108 -11.89 7.38 13.09
CA VAL A 108 -11.61 8.58 12.27
C VAL A 108 -10.43 8.34 11.33
N ASP A 109 -9.44 7.60 11.78
CA ASP A 109 -8.22 7.32 11.00
C ASP A 109 -8.40 6.21 9.98
N PHE A 110 -9.37 5.33 10.17
CA PHE A 110 -9.49 4.11 9.35
C PHE A 110 -10.70 4.11 8.42
N ARG A 111 -11.83 4.66 8.82
CA ARG A 111 -13.04 4.63 8.00
C ARG A 111 -12.82 5.34 6.66
N GLY A 112 -13.13 4.65 5.58
CA GLY A 112 -12.97 5.16 4.23
C GLY A 112 -11.56 5.08 3.66
N GLN A 113 -10.56 4.72 4.48
CA GLN A 113 -9.17 4.56 4.05
C GLN A 113 -8.95 3.22 3.34
N LEU A 114 -7.90 3.17 2.54
CA LEU A 114 -7.41 1.92 1.96
C LEU A 114 -6.45 1.24 2.93
N VAL A 115 -6.66 -0.06 3.14
CA VAL A 115 -5.80 -0.87 3.98
C VAL A 115 -5.47 -2.19 3.31
N THR A 116 -4.33 -2.77 3.66
CA THR A 116 -4.02 -4.18 3.44
C THR A 116 -3.76 -4.81 4.79
N VAL A 117 -4.33 -5.98 5.00
CA VAL A 117 -4.22 -6.78 6.22
C VAL A 117 -3.66 -8.16 5.89
N VAL A 118 -2.92 -8.75 6.81
CA VAL A 118 -2.36 -10.11 6.71
C VAL A 118 -2.61 -10.85 8.02
N GLY A 119 -2.85 -12.14 7.94
CA GLY A 119 -3.00 -13.02 9.08
C GLY A 119 -3.84 -14.26 8.78
N PRO A 120 -4.01 -15.18 9.75
CA PRO A 120 -4.76 -16.41 9.57
C PRO A 120 -6.28 -16.16 9.44
N ILE A 121 -6.91 -16.94 8.56
CA ILE A 121 -8.35 -17.03 8.45
C ILE A 121 -8.87 -17.78 9.69
N THR A 122 -9.88 -17.22 10.35
CA THR A 122 -10.52 -17.85 11.54
C THR A 122 -11.86 -18.49 11.22
N GLY A 123 -12.44 -18.20 10.07
CA GLY A 123 -13.69 -18.80 9.62
C GLY A 123 -14.56 -17.85 8.81
N ALA A 124 -15.86 -18.05 8.87
CA ALA A 124 -16.85 -17.18 8.28
C ALA A 124 -18.03 -17.01 9.23
N VAL A 125 -18.67 -15.83 9.19
CA VAL A 125 -19.84 -15.51 9.99
C VAL A 125 -20.96 -14.94 9.11
N ASP A 126 -22.18 -15.26 9.47
CA ASP A 126 -23.35 -14.67 8.83
C ASP A 126 -23.61 -13.28 9.41
N GLY A 127 -23.94 -12.35 8.54
CA GLY A 127 -24.25 -10.97 8.87
C GLY A 127 -25.16 -10.34 7.83
N LYS A 128 -25.14 -9.02 7.75
CA LYS A 128 -25.96 -8.27 6.79
C LYS A 128 -25.17 -7.10 6.18
N ILE A 129 -25.44 -6.80 4.92
CA ILE A 129 -25.08 -5.54 4.27
C ILE A 129 -26.37 -4.77 4.03
N GLY A 130 -26.58 -3.72 4.80
CA GLY A 130 -27.91 -3.11 4.89
C GLY A 130 -28.93 -4.14 5.41
N ASN A 131 -29.96 -4.45 4.61
CA ASN A 131 -30.98 -5.46 4.96
C ASN A 131 -30.72 -6.84 4.31
N THR A 132 -29.67 -6.96 3.49
CA THR A 132 -29.38 -8.19 2.75
C THR A 132 -28.49 -9.12 3.55
N PRO A 133 -28.87 -10.41 3.76
CA PRO A 133 -28.01 -11.40 4.38
C PRO A 133 -26.69 -11.53 3.61
N TYR A 134 -25.59 -11.60 4.31
CA TYR A 134 -24.27 -11.71 3.73
C TYR A 134 -23.34 -12.53 4.63
N LYS A 135 -22.51 -13.40 4.02
CA LYS A 135 -21.52 -14.17 4.74
C LYS A 135 -20.16 -13.50 4.62
N PHE A 136 -19.61 -13.13 5.77
CA PHE A 136 -18.29 -12.50 5.88
C PHE A 136 -17.24 -13.53 6.22
N MET A 137 -16.12 -13.54 5.49
CA MET A 137 -14.91 -14.20 5.97
C MET A 137 -14.34 -13.43 7.15
N VAL A 138 -13.86 -14.13 8.15
CA VAL A 138 -13.21 -13.55 9.34
C VAL A 138 -11.76 -13.98 9.39
N MET A 139 -10.87 -13.03 9.67
CA MET A 139 -9.46 -13.29 9.88
C MET A 139 -8.93 -12.57 11.11
N GLN A 140 -7.93 -13.14 11.77
CA GLN A 140 -7.18 -12.50 12.83
C GLN A 140 -5.99 -11.79 12.22
N VAL A 141 -5.91 -10.47 12.37
CA VAL A 141 -4.84 -9.66 11.77
C VAL A 141 -3.57 -9.78 12.61
N THR A 142 -2.47 -10.11 11.95
CA THR A 142 -1.11 -10.10 12.51
C THR A 142 -0.30 -8.90 12.03
N GLY A 143 -0.69 -8.31 10.90
CA GLY A 143 -0.07 -7.12 10.34
C GLY A 143 -1.00 -6.36 9.42
N TYR A 144 -0.84 -5.06 9.37
CA TYR A 144 -1.62 -4.20 8.48
C TYR A 144 -0.82 -3.02 7.96
N LYS A 145 -1.26 -2.46 6.84
CA LYS A 145 -0.73 -1.23 6.24
C LYS A 145 -1.87 -0.35 5.78
N ARG A 146 -1.86 0.94 6.17
CA ARG A 146 -2.72 1.95 5.56
C ARG A 146 -2.04 2.54 4.33
N TRP A 147 -2.86 2.88 3.34
CA TRP A 147 -2.41 3.49 2.10
C TRP A 147 -3.04 4.86 1.93
N HIS A 148 -2.30 5.78 1.35
CA HIS A 148 -2.79 7.10 1.03
C HIS A 148 -3.01 7.24 -0.47
N LEU A 149 -4.03 8.02 -0.83
CA LEU A 149 -4.26 8.42 -2.20
C LEU A 149 -3.53 9.73 -2.46
N THR A 150 -2.61 9.72 -3.41
CA THR A 150 -1.89 10.90 -3.86
C THR A 150 -2.25 11.19 -5.30
N GLN A 151 -2.57 12.45 -5.60
CA GLN A 151 -2.79 12.89 -6.97
C GLN A 151 -1.46 13.34 -7.56
N GLN A 152 -1.03 12.67 -8.62
CA GLN A 152 0.13 13.06 -9.40
C GLN A 152 -0.33 13.76 -10.67
N VAL A 153 0.18 14.96 -10.89
CA VAL A 153 -0.03 15.69 -12.16
C VAL A 153 1.06 15.24 -13.13
N ILE A 154 0.67 14.46 -14.13
CA ILE A 154 1.56 14.08 -15.22
C ILE A 154 1.54 15.21 -16.25
N MET A 155 2.60 15.98 -16.27
CA MET A 155 2.81 16.95 -17.34
C MET A 155 3.34 16.22 -18.57
N PRO A 156 2.82 16.50 -19.78
CA PRO A 156 3.43 15.99 -20.99
C PRO A 156 4.89 16.47 -21.08
N PRO A 157 5.80 15.65 -21.62
CA PRO A 157 7.18 16.04 -21.76
C PRO A 157 7.26 17.35 -22.54
N GLN A 158 7.93 18.34 -21.96
CA GLN A 158 8.23 19.58 -22.67
C GLN A 158 9.16 19.24 -23.83
N PRO A 159 8.92 19.73 -25.05
CA PRO A 159 9.89 19.55 -26.12
C PRO A 159 11.17 20.23 -25.66
N ILE A 160 12.24 19.47 -25.63
CA ILE A 160 13.57 20.01 -25.45
C ILE A 160 13.85 20.71 -26.78
N ASP A 161 13.79 22.04 -26.81
CA ASP A 161 14.12 22.82 -27.96
C ASP A 161 15.64 22.64 -28.23
N PRO A 162 16.05 21.96 -29.31
CA PRO A 162 17.47 21.70 -29.57
C PRO A 162 18.25 22.99 -29.87
N TRP A 163 17.56 24.12 -30.01
CA TRP A 163 18.15 25.42 -30.34
C TRP A 163 18.69 26.19 -29.14
N PHE A 164 18.41 25.76 -27.94
CA PHE A 164 18.92 26.45 -26.74
C PHE A 164 20.43 26.20 -26.48
N TYR A 165 21.04 25.23 -27.17
CA TYR A 165 22.46 24.86 -26.99
C TYR A 165 23.37 25.22 -28.15
N GLY A 166 22.91 25.94 -29.14
CA GLY A 166 23.73 26.27 -30.34
C GLY A 166 23.63 27.72 -30.73
N GLY A 167 24.41 28.57 -30.08
CA GLY A 167 24.63 29.93 -30.59
C GLY A 167 25.30 29.91 -31.95
N ARG A 168 24.67 30.46 -32.92
CA ARG A 168 25.17 31.26 -34.04
C ARG A 168 24.18 31.25 -35.18
N GLY A 169 23.75 32.45 -35.53
CA GLY A 169 22.69 32.73 -36.43
C GLY A 169 22.75 32.18 -37.82
N TRP A 170 21.55 31.92 -38.34
CA TRP A 170 21.27 32.00 -39.78
C TRP A 170 20.02 32.85 -39.95
N PRO A 171 20.14 33.98 -40.69
CA PRO A 171 18.96 34.72 -41.10
C PRO A 171 18.41 34.04 -42.37
N TYR A 172 17.09 33.96 -42.45
CA TYR A 172 16.29 33.41 -43.56
C TYR A 172 16.05 31.91 -43.55
N GLY A 173 14.92 31.51 -42.96
CA GLY A 173 14.28 30.25 -43.17
C GLY A 173 12.80 30.35 -42.78
N TYR A 174 11.91 30.29 -43.73
CA TYR A 174 10.50 30.04 -43.55
C TYR A 174 10.31 28.77 -42.74
N GLY A 175 10.27 28.88 -41.41
CA GLY A 175 10.04 27.82 -40.51
C GLY A 175 8.57 27.80 -40.11
N GLY A 176 7.87 26.77 -40.55
CA GLY A 176 6.50 26.53 -40.14
C GLY A 176 6.37 26.58 -38.62
N TRP A 177 5.45 27.37 -38.14
CA TRP A 177 5.00 27.40 -36.76
C TRP A 177 4.28 26.08 -36.49
N GLY A 178 5.04 25.05 -36.16
CA GLY A 178 4.47 23.85 -35.56
C GLY A 178 3.92 24.26 -34.20
N TRP A 179 2.62 24.43 -34.11
CA TRP A 179 1.92 24.61 -32.86
C TRP A 179 2.08 23.32 -32.08
N TYR A 180 3.13 23.26 -31.26
CA TYR A 180 3.22 22.22 -30.24
C TYR A 180 2.14 22.53 -29.21
N ASN A 181 1.05 21.80 -29.30
CA ASN A 181 0.03 21.81 -28.29
C ASN A 181 0.37 20.70 -27.31
N PRO A 182 1.06 20.97 -26.18
CA PRO A 182 1.21 19.99 -25.14
C PRO A 182 -0.18 19.64 -24.69
N GLY A 183 -0.60 18.41 -24.90
CA GLY A 183 -1.92 17.96 -24.46
C GLY A 183 -2.15 18.32 -22.99
N PRO A 184 -3.41 18.37 -22.54
CA PRO A 184 -3.72 18.79 -21.18
C PRO A 184 -3.00 17.91 -20.16
N ALA A 185 -2.48 18.52 -19.08
CA ALA A 185 -1.93 17.81 -17.95
C ALA A 185 -2.95 16.78 -17.45
N ARG A 186 -2.50 15.54 -17.26
CA ARG A 186 -3.35 14.47 -16.75
C ARG A 186 -3.12 14.31 -15.26
N VAL A 187 -4.21 14.30 -14.49
CA VAL A 187 -4.16 13.98 -13.07
C VAL A 187 -4.39 12.48 -12.91
N GLN A 188 -3.43 11.78 -12.34
CA GLN A 188 -3.55 10.38 -12.00
C GLN A 188 -3.55 10.22 -10.48
N THR A 189 -4.55 9.52 -9.96
CA THR A 189 -4.57 9.14 -8.55
C THR A 189 -3.81 7.84 -8.38
N VAL A 190 -2.83 7.84 -7.49
CA VAL A 190 -2.00 6.67 -7.19
C VAL A 190 -2.08 6.33 -5.71
N VAL A 191 -1.96 5.03 -5.39
CA VAL A 191 -1.86 4.54 -4.02
C VAL A 191 -0.40 4.59 -3.59
N THR A 192 -0.10 5.39 -2.57
CA THR A 192 1.25 5.56 -2.04
C THR A 192 1.34 5.13 -0.59
N GLU A 193 2.55 4.81 -0.15
CA GLU A 193 2.83 4.63 1.26
C GLU A 193 2.77 5.97 1.98
N SER A 194 2.25 5.99 3.21
CA SER A 194 2.40 7.17 4.04
C SER A 194 3.88 7.33 4.40
N LEU A 195 4.46 8.46 4.06
CA LEU A 195 5.81 8.85 4.48
C LEU A 195 5.89 9.24 5.96
N LEU A 196 4.80 9.15 6.70
CA LEU A 196 4.82 9.32 8.14
C LEU A 196 5.40 8.05 8.78
N VAL A 197 6.71 8.00 8.83
CA VAL A 197 7.43 7.20 9.81
C VAL A 197 7.10 7.81 11.18
N PHE A 198 5.97 7.45 11.74
CA PHE A 198 5.87 7.42 13.19
C PHE A 198 6.79 6.28 13.61
N LYS A 199 8.03 6.65 13.87
CA LYS A 199 8.94 5.85 14.67
C LYS A 199 8.23 5.75 16.02
N GLU A 200 7.46 4.68 16.19
CA GLU A 200 6.99 4.25 17.48
C GLU A 200 8.26 3.97 18.27
N LYS A 201 8.68 4.99 18.99
CA LYS A 201 9.71 4.90 19.98
C LYS A 201 9.08 4.04 21.05
N GLU A 202 9.39 2.76 21.04
CA GLU A 202 9.26 1.86 22.16
C GLU A 202 10.02 2.51 23.32
N THR A 203 9.37 3.40 23.99
CA THR A 203 9.84 3.94 25.24
C THR A 203 9.47 2.89 26.27
N ALA A 204 10.40 1.97 26.52
CA ALA A 204 10.52 1.33 27.80
C ALA A 204 10.73 2.44 28.85
N ALA A 205 9.65 3.05 29.28
CA ALA A 205 9.62 3.91 30.46
C ALA A 205 9.18 3.04 31.62
N GLY A 206 10.16 2.58 32.35
CA GLY A 206 9.97 2.08 33.70
C GLY A 206 9.32 3.15 34.59
N PRO A 207 8.75 2.72 35.73
CA PRO A 207 7.95 3.57 36.59
C PRO A 207 8.85 4.49 37.42
N LEU A 208 8.89 5.75 37.08
CA LEU A 208 9.48 6.78 37.94
C LEU A 208 8.77 8.10 37.69
N PHE A 209 7.77 8.37 38.52
CA PHE A 209 7.53 9.70 39.09
C PHE A 209 6.41 9.62 40.13
N LEU A 210 6.73 8.96 41.24
CA LEU A 210 6.25 9.39 42.51
C LEU A 210 7.18 10.51 42.96
N HIS A 211 6.76 11.73 42.77
CA HIS A 211 7.35 12.83 43.53
C HIS A 211 6.23 13.64 44.15
N SER A 212 6.01 13.33 45.41
CA SER A 212 5.93 14.26 46.52
C SER A 212 5.44 15.67 46.16
N TYR A 213 4.15 15.91 46.32
CA TYR A 213 3.68 17.26 46.65
C TYR A 213 3.72 17.41 48.16
N GLY A 214 4.78 18.08 48.59
CA GLY A 214 5.08 18.36 49.97
C GLY A 214 3.98 19.18 50.62
N LYS A 215 3.71 18.77 51.85
CA LYS A 215 3.11 19.58 52.90
C LYS A 215 3.80 20.94 52.97
N ASP A 216 3.03 21.99 52.90
CA ASP A 216 3.43 23.18 53.63
C ASP A 216 2.31 23.53 54.66
N LYS A 217 2.73 23.38 55.90
CA LYS A 217 2.09 23.97 57.09
C LYS A 217 2.56 25.40 57.13
N ASN A 218 1.68 26.37 57.34
CA ASN A 218 1.81 27.29 58.45
C ASN A 218 0.66 28.32 58.51
N LYS A 219 0.12 28.37 59.69
CA LYS A 219 -0.59 29.46 60.41
C LYS A 219 -1.95 29.91 59.83
#